data_35d2832d1a3262fe7d0e44801447d004
#
_entry.id   35d2832d1a3262fe7d0e44801447d004
#
_cell.length_a   1.000
_cell.length_b   1.000
_cell.length_c   1.000
_cell.angle_alpha   90.00
_cell.angle_beta   90.00
_cell.angle_gamma   90.00
#
_symmetry.space_group_name_H-M   'P 1'
#
loop_
_entity.id
_entity.type
_entity.pdbx_description
1 polymer ?
#
loop_
_entity_poly.entity_id
_entity_poly.type
_entity_poly.pdbx_seq_one_letter_code
_entity_poly.pdbx_strand_id
1 'polypeptide(L)'
;MKLLSEITIKSKTEMHNFGIQLAKLFSLNDLITFDGDLGVGKTFLCKTIINNITKINEVVSPTFNIVQTYPIKENEEIWHCDFYRLNSFEEVEEIGVFEDLKKKLFLLSGQNLKLN
;
A
#
# COMPACT_ATOMS: atom_id res chain seq x y z
N MET A 1 -19.99 -1.83 1.19
CA MET A 1 -18.93 -0.89 1.62
C MET A 1 -19.48 0.52 1.64
N LYS A 2 -19.12 1.26 2.66
CA LYS A 2 -19.63 2.62 2.86
C LYS A 2 -18.54 3.63 2.50
N LEU A 3 -18.89 4.61 1.66
CA LEU A 3 -17.99 5.73 1.38
C LEU A 3 -17.97 6.65 2.59
N LEU A 4 -16.78 6.91 3.14
CA LEU A 4 -16.61 7.77 4.31
C LEU A 4 -16.34 9.23 3.93
N SER A 5 -15.55 9.44 2.87
CA SER A 5 -15.28 10.81 2.41
C SER A 5 -14.80 10.79 0.97
N GLU A 6 -14.81 11.96 0.35
CA GLU A 6 -14.33 12.18 -1.00
C GLU A 6 -13.44 13.42 -0.99
N ILE A 7 -12.24 13.27 -1.55
CA ILE A 7 -11.25 14.35 -1.58
C ILE A 7 -10.74 14.49 -3.00
N THR A 8 -10.65 15.72 -3.49
CA THR A 8 -10.07 16.01 -4.79
C THR A 8 -8.63 16.45 -4.62
N ILE A 9 -7.71 15.79 -5.33
CA ILE A 9 -6.28 16.08 -5.28
C ILE A 9 -5.87 16.62 -6.66
N LYS A 10 -5.30 17.83 -6.70
CA LYS A 10 -5.02 18.52 -7.94
C LYS A 10 -3.53 18.67 -8.26
N SER A 11 -2.64 18.25 -7.37
CA SER A 11 -1.20 18.41 -7.58
C SER A 11 -0.41 17.34 -6.85
N LYS A 12 0.87 17.19 -7.21
CA LYS A 12 1.77 16.29 -6.49
C LYS A 12 1.98 16.73 -5.06
N THR A 13 1.99 18.03 -4.81
CA THR A 13 2.14 18.57 -3.45
C THR A 13 0.95 18.17 -2.59
N GLU A 14 -0.26 18.29 -3.12
CA GLU A 14 -1.47 17.86 -2.40
C GLU A 14 -1.45 16.35 -2.15
N MET A 15 -1.03 15.56 -3.13
CA MET A 15 -0.91 14.11 -2.98
C MET A 15 0.11 13.76 -1.91
N HIS A 16 1.25 14.44 -1.89
CA HIS A 16 2.28 14.23 -0.89
C HIS A 16 1.75 14.53 0.51
N ASN A 17 1.08 15.66 0.69
CA ASN A 17 0.52 16.04 1.99
C ASN A 17 -0.55 15.04 2.45
N PHE A 18 -1.36 14.56 1.52
CA PHE A 18 -2.36 13.54 1.83
C PHE A 18 -1.70 12.24 2.29
N GLY A 19 -0.62 11.83 1.62
CA GLY A 19 0.14 10.65 2.01
C GLY A 19 0.72 10.75 3.41
N ILE A 20 1.24 11.93 3.77
CA ILE A 20 1.77 12.16 5.12
C ILE A 20 0.68 12.02 6.16
N GLN A 21 -0.51 12.55 5.89
CA GLN A 21 -1.64 12.45 6.80
C GLN A 21 -2.10 10.99 6.96
N LEU A 22 -2.18 10.25 5.85
CA LEU A 22 -2.54 8.84 5.91
C LEU A 22 -1.54 8.03 6.71
N ALA A 23 -0.25 8.31 6.56
CA ALA A 23 0.79 7.60 7.28
C ALA A 23 0.62 7.71 8.80
N LYS A 24 0.05 8.81 9.27
CA LYS A 24 -0.21 9.00 10.71
C LYS A 24 -1.39 8.19 11.21
N LEU A 25 -2.28 7.77 10.31
CA LEU A 25 -3.47 7.02 10.68
C LEU A 25 -3.25 5.50 10.66
N PHE A 26 -2.26 5.04 9.91
CA PHE A 26 -2.05 3.60 9.73
C PHE A 26 -1.24 3.02 10.89
N SER A 27 -1.60 1.80 11.26
CA SER A 27 -0.96 1.08 12.36
C SER A 27 -0.54 -0.31 11.90
N LEU A 28 0.38 -0.92 12.64
CA LEU A 28 0.73 -2.32 12.40
C LEU A 28 -0.53 -3.18 12.52
N ASN A 29 -0.57 -4.25 11.76
CA ASN A 29 -1.70 -5.17 11.60
C ASN A 29 -2.81 -4.61 10.70
N ASP A 30 -2.67 -3.38 10.21
CA ASP A 30 -3.61 -2.84 9.23
C ASP A 30 -3.35 -3.42 7.84
N LEU A 31 -4.42 -3.57 7.08
CA LEU A 31 -4.36 -3.96 5.68
C LEU A 31 -5.08 -2.89 4.88
N ILE A 32 -4.31 -2.12 4.12
CA ILE A 32 -4.80 -0.96 3.38
C ILE A 32 -4.77 -1.28 1.89
N THR A 33 -5.89 -1.06 1.21
CA THR A 33 -5.97 -1.29 -0.22
C THR A 33 -6.05 0.02 -0.99
N PHE A 34 -5.35 0.06 -2.12
CA PHE A 34 -5.38 1.18 -3.06
C PHE A 34 -5.92 0.64 -4.38
N ASP A 35 -7.20 0.85 -4.63
CA ASP A 35 -7.88 0.32 -5.79
C ASP A 35 -8.09 1.40 -6.84
N GLY A 36 -7.80 1.09 -8.10
CA GLY A 36 -8.00 2.00 -9.21
C GLY A 36 -7.09 1.67 -10.38
N ASP A 37 -7.20 2.47 -11.44
CA ASP A 37 -6.42 2.29 -12.65
C ASP A 37 -4.95 2.64 -12.44
N LEU A 38 -4.08 2.07 -13.26
CA LEU A 38 -2.67 2.45 -13.28
C LEU A 38 -2.54 3.92 -13.67
N GLY A 39 -1.55 4.59 -13.10
CA GLY A 39 -1.24 5.97 -13.47
C GLY A 39 -2.04 7.04 -12.76
N VAL A 40 -2.90 6.67 -11.81
CA VAL A 40 -3.69 7.66 -11.06
C VAL A 40 -2.99 8.15 -9.78
N GLY A 41 -1.70 7.84 -9.61
CA GLY A 41 -0.94 8.35 -8.48
C GLY A 41 -0.82 7.41 -7.30
N LYS A 42 -1.29 6.18 -7.39
CA LYS A 42 -1.23 5.21 -6.28
C LYS A 42 0.20 4.87 -5.88
N THR A 43 1.09 4.70 -6.85
CA THR A 43 2.49 4.41 -6.58
C THR A 43 3.16 5.56 -5.83
N PHE A 44 2.91 6.79 -6.27
CA PHE A 44 3.43 7.98 -5.60
C PHE A 44 2.93 8.07 -4.16
N LEU A 45 1.65 7.81 -3.97
CA LEU A 45 1.04 7.83 -2.64
C LEU A 45 1.65 6.77 -1.72
N CYS A 46 1.79 5.55 -2.20
CA CYS A 46 2.41 4.47 -1.42
C CYS A 46 3.86 4.80 -1.05
N LYS A 47 4.62 5.35 -2.00
CA LYS A 47 6.01 5.76 -1.73
C LYS A 47 6.08 6.83 -0.65
N THR A 48 5.17 7.79 -0.68
CA THR A 48 5.10 8.85 0.32
C THR A 48 4.84 8.28 1.71
N ILE A 49 3.87 7.37 1.79
CA ILE A 49 3.50 6.72 3.04
C ILE A 49 4.68 5.92 3.60
N ILE A 50 5.30 5.10 2.78
CA ILE A 50 6.44 4.27 3.19
C ILE A 50 7.61 5.13 3.65
N ASN A 51 7.95 6.16 2.88
CA ASN A 51 9.03 7.07 3.23
C ASN A 51 8.77 7.76 4.57
N ASN A 52 7.53 8.18 4.80
CA ASN A 52 7.17 8.89 6.01
C ASN A 52 7.27 7.99 7.25
N ILE A 53 6.88 6.73 7.13
CA ILE A 53 6.90 5.78 8.25
C ILE A 53 8.31 5.24 8.50
N THR A 54 9.03 4.86 7.45
CA THR A 54 10.33 4.19 7.58
C THR A 54 11.52 5.11 7.48
N LYS A 55 11.33 6.30 6.91
CA LYS A 55 12.41 7.26 6.58
C LYS A 55 13.37 6.73 5.51
N ILE A 56 12.96 5.69 4.78
CA ILE A 56 13.73 5.17 3.65
C ILE A 56 13.49 6.06 2.44
N ASN A 57 14.58 6.59 1.85
CA ASN A 57 14.48 7.52 0.72
C ASN A 57 14.25 6.82 -0.61
N GLU A 58 14.77 5.62 -0.76
CA GLU A 58 14.67 4.87 -2.02
C GLU A 58 13.55 3.85 -1.95
N VAL A 59 12.32 4.32 -2.13
CA VAL A 59 11.16 3.45 -2.21
C VAL A 59 10.90 3.18 -3.68
N VAL A 60 10.98 1.91 -4.08
CA VAL A 60 10.75 1.50 -5.47
C VAL A 60 9.39 0.86 -5.62
N SER A 61 8.84 0.97 -6.84
CA SER A 61 7.60 0.27 -7.16
C SER A 61 7.90 -1.23 -7.30
N PRO A 62 7.03 -2.12 -6.81
CA PRO A 62 7.23 -3.56 -6.96
C PRO A 62 6.86 -4.03 -8.38
N THR A 63 7.59 -3.51 -9.40
CA THR A 63 7.27 -3.77 -10.80
C THR A 63 7.61 -5.20 -11.24
N PHE A 64 8.70 -5.74 -10.74
CA PHE A 64 9.13 -7.10 -11.09
C PHE A 64 8.78 -8.10 -10.00
N ASN A 65 8.79 -7.64 -8.77
CA ASN A 65 8.40 -8.45 -7.62
C ASN A 65 6.99 -8.03 -7.20
N ILE A 66 6.15 -9.00 -6.91
CA ILE A 66 4.79 -8.72 -6.46
C ILE A 66 4.80 -8.06 -5.09
N VAL A 67 5.81 -8.37 -4.28
CA VAL A 67 5.93 -7.87 -2.91
C VAL A 67 7.28 -7.21 -2.70
N GLN A 68 7.28 -6.02 -2.08
CA GLN A 68 8.47 -5.35 -1.57
C GLN A 68 8.29 -5.13 -0.08
N THR A 69 9.31 -5.42 0.71
CA THR A 69 9.24 -5.25 2.16
C THR A 69 10.20 -4.15 2.62
N TYR A 70 9.76 -3.39 3.63
CA TYR A 70 10.53 -2.28 4.19
C TYR A 70 10.51 -2.38 5.71
N PRO A 71 11.69 -2.42 6.36
CA PRO A 71 11.72 -2.51 7.82
C PRO A 71 11.29 -1.18 8.47
N ILE A 72 10.55 -1.26 9.57
CA ILE A 72 10.19 -0.11 10.39
C ILE A 72 11.08 -0.11 11.63
N LYS A 73 10.97 -1.15 12.42
CA LYS A 73 11.76 -1.43 13.61
C LYS A 73 12.08 -2.91 13.63
N GLU A 74 12.72 -3.38 14.67
CA GLU A 74 13.00 -4.79 14.83
C GLU A 74 11.70 -5.61 14.74
N ASN A 75 11.65 -6.53 13.79
CA ASN A 75 10.51 -7.41 13.53
C ASN A 75 9.23 -6.71 13.06
N GLU A 76 9.31 -5.44 12.69
CA GLU A 76 8.18 -4.68 12.15
C GLU A 76 8.47 -4.27 10.72
N GLU A 77 7.53 -4.52 9.81
CA GLU A 77 7.74 -4.28 8.40
C GLU A 77 6.51 -3.72 7.72
N ILE A 78 6.73 -2.96 6.62
CA ILE A 78 5.70 -2.64 5.65
C ILE A 78 5.85 -3.60 4.48
N TRP A 79 4.74 -4.19 4.07
CA TRP A 79 4.68 -5.04 2.87
C TRP A 79 3.89 -4.29 1.80
N HIS A 80 4.61 -3.83 0.77
CA HIS A 80 4.01 -3.14 -0.37
C HIS A 80 3.81 -4.16 -1.48
N CYS A 81 2.55 -4.45 -1.80
CA CYS A 81 2.18 -5.51 -2.73
C CYS A 81 1.50 -4.92 -3.96
N ASP A 82 1.88 -5.40 -5.15
CA ASP A 82 1.31 -4.99 -6.41
C ASP A 82 0.60 -6.18 -7.05
N PHE A 83 -0.71 -6.11 -7.10
CA PHE A 83 -1.54 -7.21 -7.60
C PHE A 83 -2.12 -6.95 -8.99
N TYR A 84 -1.61 -5.97 -9.71
CA TYR A 84 -2.10 -5.68 -11.06
C TYR A 84 -1.92 -6.84 -12.04
N ARG A 85 -0.94 -7.70 -11.77
CA ARG A 85 -0.63 -8.86 -12.63
C ARG A 85 -1.39 -10.11 -12.23
N LEU A 86 -2.13 -10.06 -11.14
CA LEU A 86 -2.87 -11.20 -10.65
C LEU A 86 -4.32 -11.09 -11.10
N ASN A 87 -4.90 -12.23 -11.46
CA ASN A 87 -6.24 -12.27 -12.01
C ASN A 87 -7.33 -12.41 -10.95
N SER A 88 -6.97 -12.84 -9.75
CA SER A 88 -7.94 -13.07 -8.69
C SER A 88 -7.31 -12.94 -7.32
N PHE A 89 -8.16 -12.73 -6.32
CA PHE A 89 -7.74 -12.72 -4.93
C PHE A 89 -7.23 -14.11 -4.49
N GLU A 90 -7.71 -15.17 -5.10
CA GLU A 90 -7.24 -16.52 -4.81
C GLU A 90 -5.75 -16.66 -5.11
N GLU A 91 -5.27 -16.07 -6.20
CA GLU A 91 -3.83 -16.07 -6.52
C GLU A 91 -3.03 -15.35 -5.44
N VAL A 92 -3.59 -14.27 -4.87
CA VAL A 92 -2.95 -13.53 -3.79
C VAL A 92 -2.82 -14.43 -2.56
N GLU A 93 -3.86 -15.16 -2.21
CA GLU A 93 -3.83 -16.08 -1.07
C GLU A 93 -2.82 -17.20 -1.27
N GLU A 94 -2.67 -17.70 -2.49
CA GLU A 94 -1.71 -18.76 -2.80
C GLU A 94 -0.27 -18.34 -2.56
N ILE A 95 0.03 -17.05 -2.70
CA ILE A 95 1.36 -16.51 -2.43
C ILE A 95 1.68 -16.54 -0.93
N GLY A 96 0.66 -16.62 -0.08
CA GLY A 96 0.84 -16.68 1.36
C GLY A 96 1.10 -15.32 2.00
N VAL A 97 0.76 -14.24 1.31
CA VAL A 97 1.03 -12.86 1.77
C VAL A 97 0.39 -12.59 3.13
N PHE A 98 -0.79 -13.16 3.38
CA PHE A 98 -1.58 -12.84 4.56
C PHE A 98 -1.44 -13.84 5.70
N GLU A 99 -0.50 -14.77 5.61
CA GLU A 99 -0.36 -15.83 6.62
C GLU A 99 0.06 -15.29 7.99
N ASP A 100 0.82 -14.20 8.02
CA ASP A 100 1.23 -13.58 9.28
C ASP A 100 1.08 -12.08 9.18
N LEU A 101 0.01 -11.55 9.78
CA LEU A 101 -0.27 -10.11 9.78
C LEU A 101 0.39 -9.38 10.94
N LYS A 102 0.92 -10.13 11.93
CA LYS A 102 1.50 -9.50 13.11
C LYS A 102 2.72 -8.66 12.77
N LYS A 103 2.77 -7.45 13.33
CA LYS A 103 3.89 -6.52 13.16
C LYS A 103 4.14 -6.13 11.70
N LYS A 104 3.11 -6.22 10.87
CA LYS A 104 3.19 -5.83 9.47
C LYS A 104 2.09 -4.84 9.14
N LEU A 105 2.44 -3.88 8.31
CA LEU A 105 1.48 -3.00 7.67
C LEU A 105 1.45 -3.37 6.19
N PHE A 106 0.29 -3.75 5.69
CA PHE A 106 0.11 -4.16 4.30
C PHE A 106 -0.45 -3.02 3.48
N LEU A 107 0.24 -2.65 2.42
CA LEU A 107 -0.23 -1.70 1.42
C LEU A 107 -0.41 -2.47 0.11
N LEU A 108 -1.65 -2.67 -0.29
CA LEU A 108 -2.01 -3.47 -1.44
C LEU A 108 -2.50 -2.59 -2.57
N SER A 109 -1.82 -2.62 -3.71
CA SER A 109 -2.22 -1.88 -4.90
C SER A 109 -2.76 -2.84 -5.94
N GLY A 110 -3.85 -2.48 -6.60
CA GLY A 110 -4.43 -3.31 -7.63
C GLY A 110 -5.64 -2.65 -8.24
N GLN A 111 -6.32 -3.40 -9.10
CA GLN A 111 -7.54 -2.96 -9.76
C GLN A 111 -8.62 -4.00 -9.52
N ASN A 112 -9.80 -3.53 -9.09
CA ASN A 112 -10.93 -4.39 -8.77
C ASN A 112 -10.60 -5.43 -7.69
N LEU A 113 -9.88 -4.99 -6.67
CA LEU A 113 -9.56 -5.87 -5.53
C LEU A 113 -10.81 -6.15 -4.73
N LYS A 114 -11.22 -7.41 -4.72
CA LYS A 114 -12.39 -7.87 -3.94
C LYS A 114 -11.86 -8.72 -2.79
N LEU A 115 -11.73 -8.11 -1.65
CA LEU A 115 -11.32 -8.80 -0.43
C LEU A 115 -12.57 -9.29 0.29
N ASN A 116 -12.71 -10.59 0.37
CA ASN A 116 -13.83 -11.21 1.09
C ASN A 116 -13.46 -11.43 2.55
#